data_a94e9b9671aa2d3077816ee0c8745806
#
_entry.id   a94e9b9671aa2d3077816ee0c8745806
#
_cell.length_a   1.000
_cell.length_b   1.000
_cell.length_c   1.000
_cell.angle_alpha   90.00
_cell.angle_beta   90.00
_cell.angle_gamma   90.00
#
_symmetry.space_group_name_H-M   'P 1'
#
loop_
_entity.id
_entity.type
_entity.pdbx_description
1 polymer ?
#
loop_
_entity_poly.entity_id
_entity_poly.type
_entity_poly.pdbx_seq_one_letter_code
_entity_poly.pdbx_strand_id
1 'polypeptide(L)'
;MFHLDGEISLSVLRKSALVVAVSATAVTGVVGAGAAAGAAKSYGTLAYSPSTGRAVAAVGHPSPVAADAAAIRECGVYDCDLVLRLVDACGAIARGADGRFGWAAAPSLAEAEQAAVTSLGESAPPFPDLGSAQPRAAQVVVADCTANAIG
;
A
#
# COMPACT_ATOMS: atom_id res chain seq x y z
N MET A 1 -17.33 -18.30 -45.15
CA MET A 1 -18.03 -17.34 -46.01
C MET A 1 -18.20 -16.04 -45.27
N PHE A 2 -17.82 -14.95 -45.97
CA PHE A 2 -17.81 -13.53 -45.62
C PHE A 2 -16.60 -13.05 -44.80
N HIS A 3 -15.61 -12.74 -45.53
CA HIS A 3 -14.73 -11.60 -45.66
C HIS A 3 -15.47 -10.27 -45.47
N LEU A 4 -14.83 -9.34 -44.79
CA LEU A 4 -14.83 -7.93 -45.17
C LEU A 4 -13.58 -7.26 -44.61
N ASP A 5 -12.64 -7.08 -45.54
CA ASP A 5 -11.51 -6.18 -45.48
C ASP A 5 -12.00 -4.74 -45.43
N GLY A 6 -11.33 -3.93 -44.67
CA GLY A 6 -11.53 -2.49 -44.57
C GLY A 6 -10.22 -1.77 -44.49
N GLU A 7 -9.49 -1.74 -45.60
CA GLU A 7 -8.38 -0.82 -45.84
C GLU A 7 -8.88 0.62 -45.92
N ILE A 8 -8.32 1.51 -45.18
CA ILE A 8 -8.45 2.96 -45.44
C ILE A 8 -7.07 3.56 -45.48
N SER A 9 -6.54 3.53 -46.66
CA SER A 9 -6.12 4.58 -47.55
C SER A 9 -5.41 5.80 -46.93
N LEU A 10 -4.10 5.77 -47.16
CA LEU A 10 -3.26 6.96 -47.11
C LEU A 10 -3.70 7.97 -48.23
N SER A 11 -3.95 9.19 -47.82
CA SER A 11 -3.97 10.33 -48.76
C SER A 11 -2.94 11.37 -48.36
N VAL A 12 -1.89 11.31 -49.11
CA VAL A 12 -0.85 12.34 -49.33
C VAL A 12 -1.48 13.52 -50.08
N LEU A 13 -1.23 14.75 -49.66
CA LEU A 13 -0.92 15.91 -50.55
C LEU A 13 -0.59 17.12 -49.70
N ARG A 14 0.66 17.52 -49.62
CA ARG A 14 1.40 18.50 -50.46
C ARG A 14 0.99 19.96 -50.25
N LYS A 15 2.01 20.72 -49.85
CA LYS A 15 2.35 22.13 -50.21
C LYS A 15 1.64 23.24 -49.44
N SER A 16 2.39 23.98 -48.64
CA SER A 16 3.00 25.24 -49.13
C SER A 16 3.86 25.88 -48.02
N ALA A 17 5.04 26.24 -48.40
CA ALA A 17 5.96 27.06 -47.61
C ALA A 17 5.45 28.48 -47.48
N LEU A 18 5.45 29.02 -46.30
CA LEU A 18 5.46 30.47 -46.03
C LEU A 18 6.43 30.70 -44.88
N VAL A 19 7.61 31.14 -45.29
CA VAL A 19 8.61 31.72 -44.39
C VAL A 19 8.08 33.10 -43.95
N VAL A 20 7.76 33.20 -42.66
CA VAL A 20 7.61 34.52 -42.01
C VAL A 20 8.67 34.57 -40.92
N ALA A 21 9.73 35.29 -41.22
CA ALA A 21 10.69 35.73 -40.23
C ALA A 21 10.02 36.76 -39.34
N VAL A 22 9.79 36.46 -38.08
CA VAL A 22 9.40 37.39 -37.06
C VAL A 22 10.42 37.35 -35.93
N SER A 23 10.96 38.49 -35.74
CA SER A 23 11.99 38.97 -34.83
C SER A 23 11.96 38.40 -33.44
N ALA A 24 13.14 38.05 -32.96
CA ALA A 24 13.46 37.71 -31.57
C ALA A 24 13.10 38.86 -30.63
N THR A 25 12.12 38.66 -29.79
CA THR A 25 12.06 39.30 -28.49
C THR A 25 12.46 38.26 -27.44
N ALA A 26 13.64 38.45 -26.90
CA ALA A 26 14.12 37.70 -25.73
C ALA A 26 13.22 38.11 -24.56
N VAL A 27 12.16 37.35 -24.31
CA VAL A 27 11.50 37.32 -23.02
C VAL A 27 12.38 36.46 -22.13
N THR A 28 13.15 37.11 -21.26
CA THR A 28 13.76 36.48 -20.10
C THR A 28 12.63 35.90 -19.25
N GLY A 29 12.22 34.66 -19.59
CA GLY A 29 11.34 33.89 -18.76
C GLY A 29 12.06 33.63 -17.45
N VAL A 30 11.57 34.24 -16.38
CA VAL A 30 11.85 33.78 -15.02
C VAL A 30 11.46 32.31 -14.99
N VAL A 31 12.46 31.45 -15.00
CA VAL A 31 12.29 30.04 -14.68
C VAL A 31 11.87 30.04 -13.22
N GLY A 32 10.57 30.12 -12.99
CA GLY A 32 10.02 29.80 -11.70
C GLY A 32 10.55 28.42 -11.35
N ALA A 33 11.42 28.35 -10.34
CA ALA A 33 11.76 27.09 -9.71
C ALA A 33 10.41 26.47 -9.30
N GLY A 34 9.92 25.56 -10.13
CA GLY A 34 8.79 24.73 -9.75
C GLY A 34 9.23 24.04 -8.47
N ALA A 35 8.66 24.44 -7.35
CA ALA A 35 8.78 23.69 -6.13
C ALA A 35 8.49 22.24 -6.53
N ALA A 36 9.48 21.37 -6.42
CA ALA A 36 9.24 19.94 -6.57
C ALA A 36 8.11 19.62 -5.57
N ALA A 37 6.91 19.41 -6.09
CA ALA A 37 5.81 18.98 -5.27
C ALA A 37 6.27 17.66 -4.71
N GLY A 38 6.65 17.63 -3.42
CA GLY A 38 7.01 16.41 -2.73
C GLY A 38 5.86 15.44 -2.93
N ALA A 39 6.16 14.17 -3.16
CA ALA A 39 5.15 13.15 -3.32
C ALA A 39 4.13 13.28 -2.17
N ALA A 40 2.85 13.29 -2.50
CA ALA A 40 1.79 13.36 -1.50
C ALA A 40 1.93 12.14 -0.58
N LYS A 41 1.81 12.36 0.73
CA LYS A 41 1.85 11.27 1.71
C LYS A 41 0.73 10.28 1.45
N SER A 42 1.07 9.02 1.59
CA SER A 42 0.13 7.91 1.52
C SER A 42 -0.09 7.33 2.92
N TYR A 43 -1.34 7.14 3.28
CA TYR A 43 -1.74 6.68 4.60
C TYR A 43 -2.35 5.28 4.53
N GLY A 44 -2.17 4.53 5.60
CA GLY A 44 -2.77 3.23 5.78
C GLY A 44 -3.14 2.98 7.24
N THR A 45 -4.07 2.04 7.46
CA THR A 45 -4.46 1.61 8.80
C THR A 45 -4.66 0.10 8.79
N LEU A 46 -4.05 -0.58 9.75
CA LEU A 46 -4.28 -1.98 10.00
C LEU A 46 -5.21 -2.15 11.20
N ALA A 47 -6.14 -3.09 11.07
CA ALA A 47 -7.11 -3.40 12.09
C ALA A 47 -7.29 -4.91 12.24
N TYR A 48 -7.71 -5.34 13.42
CA TYR A 48 -8.12 -6.73 13.63
C TYR A 48 -9.29 -6.82 14.61
N SER A 49 -10.02 -7.93 14.52
CA SER A 49 -11.09 -8.28 15.45
C SER A 49 -10.62 -9.40 16.38
N PRO A 50 -10.58 -9.16 17.69
CA PRO A 50 -10.20 -10.20 18.66
C PRO A 50 -11.15 -11.40 18.65
N SER A 51 -12.45 -11.16 18.45
CA SER A 51 -13.46 -12.23 18.51
C SER A 51 -13.45 -13.16 17.31
N THR A 52 -13.21 -12.63 16.10
CA THR A 52 -13.23 -13.39 14.87
C THR A 52 -11.85 -13.80 14.36
N GLY A 53 -10.80 -13.12 14.83
CA GLY A 53 -9.44 -13.28 14.33
C GLY A 53 -9.23 -12.66 12.95
N ARG A 54 -10.18 -11.90 12.43
CA ARG A 54 -10.07 -11.21 11.16
C ARG A 54 -9.10 -10.04 11.26
N ALA A 55 -8.16 -9.97 10.33
CA ALA A 55 -7.24 -8.85 10.20
C ALA A 55 -7.36 -8.23 8.81
N VAL A 56 -7.22 -6.92 8.71
CA VAL A 56 -7.34 -6.16 7.46
C VAL A 56 -6.27 -5.05 7.40
N ALA A 57 -5.91 -4.67 6.18
CA ALA A 57 -5.02 -3.54 5.90
C ALA A 57 -5.65 -2.65 4.84
N ALA A 58 -6.04 -1.44 5.22
CA ALA A 58 -6.54 -0.42 4.32
C ALA A 58 -5.42 0.57 4.03
N VAL A 59 -4.83 0.52 2.84
CA VAL A 59 -3.68 1.35 2.44
C VAL A 59 -3.99 2.21 1.22
N GLY A 60 -3.12 3.18 0.91
CA GLY A 60 -3.27 4.03 -0.28
C GLY A 60 -4.30 5.15 -0.12
N HIS A 61 -4.57 5.58 1.10
CA HIS A 61 -5.53 6.64 1.38
C HIS A 61 -4.87 8.02 1.46
N PRO A 62 -5.60 9.10 1.11
CA PRO A 62 -5.07 10.47 1.13
C PRO A 62 -5.00 11.08 2.54
N SER A 63 -5.59 10.45 3.53
CA SER A 63 -5.59 10.92 4.91
C SER A 63 -5.72 9.79 5.93
N PRO A 64 -5.26 9.98 7.17
CA PRO A 64 -5.41 8.99 8.24
C PRO A 64 -6.88 8.64 8.50
N VAL A 65 -7.76 9.63 8.49
CA VAL A 65 -9.20 9.42 8.73
C VAL A 65 -9.83 8.55 7.65
N ALA A 66 -9.44 8.75 6.39
CA ALA A 66 -9.92 7.92 5.28
C ALA A 66 -9.44 6.48 5.41
N ALA A 67 -8.17 6.27 5.81
CA ALA A 67 -7.60 4.96 6.07
C ALA A 67 -8.32 4.24 7.23
N ASP A 68 -8.53 4.94 8.36
CA ASP A 68 -9.25 4.39 9.51
C ASP A 68 -10.68 3.97 9.14
N ALA A 69 -11.40 4.84 8.44
CA ALA A 69 -12.77 4.54 7.99
C ALA A 69 -12.82 3.35 7.00
N ALA A 70 -11.82 3.20 6.15
CA ALA A 70 -11.71 2.07 5.24
C ALA A 70 -11.42 0.77 6.02
N ALA A 71 -10.48 0.79 6.95
CA ALA A 71 -10.14 -0.36 7.78
C ALA A 71 -11.34 -0.87 8.60
N ILE A 72 -12.13 0.03 9.20
CA ILE A 72 -13.36 -0.33 9.92
C ILE A 72 -14.37 -0.99 8.98
N ARG A 73 -14.58 -0.42 7.78
CA ARG A 73 -15.52 -1.00 6.80
C ARG A 73 -15.08 -2.38 6.32
N GLU A 74 -13.77 -2.54 6.03
CA GLU A 74 -13.22 -3.81 5.56
C GLU A 74 -13.24 -4.87 6.65
N CYS A 75 -13.00 -4.49 7.89
CA CYS A 75 -13.08 -5.39 9.02
C CYS A 75 -14.51 -5.92 9.22
N GLY A 76 -15.52 -5.07 9.08
CA GLY A 76 -16.93 -5.46 8.96
C GLY A 76 -17.56 -6.07 10.20
N VAL A 77 -16.90 -5.98 11.36
CA VAL A 77 -17.40 -6.44 12.66
C VAL A 77 -17.29 -5.32 13.70
N TYR A 78 -18.10 -5.37 14.74
CA TYR A 78 -18.24 -4.28 15.70
C TYR A 78 -17.02 -4.13 16.66
N ASP A 79 -16.26 -5.18 16.86
CA ASP A 79 -15.10 -5.24 17.78
C ASP A 79 -13.76 -5.05 17.05
N CYS A 80 -13.76 -4.31 15.97
CA CYS A 80 -12.55 -4.02 15.20
C CYS A 80 -11.69 -2.98 15.90
N ASP A 81 -10.48 -3.38 16.28
CA ASP A 81 -9.46 -2.51 16.85
C ASP A 81 -8.51 -1.99 15.76
N LEU A 82 -8.36 -0.66 15.68
CA LEU A 82 -7.36 -0.02 14.82
C LEU A 82 -6.02 -0.06 15.56
N VAL A 83 -5.11 -0.92 15.12
CA VAL A 83 -3.88 -1.21 15.87
C VAL A 83 -2.65 -0.51 15.34
N LEU A 84 -2.64 -0.15 14.07
CA LEU A 84 -1.46 0.45 13.43
C LEU A 84 -1.87 1.45 12.35
N ARG A 85 -1.31 2.67 12.42
CA ARG A 85 -1.44 3.68 11.38
C ARG A 85 -0.11 3.84 10.66
N LEU A 86 -0.17 3.85 9.33
CA LEU A 86 0.98 3.94 8.44
C LEU A 86 1.02 5.29 7.75
N VAL A 87 2.22 5.82 7.58
CA VAL A 87 2.52 6.98 6.75
C VAL A 87 3.78 6.65 5.97
N ASP A 88 3.65 6.49 4.66
CA ASP A 88 4.76 6.15 3.76
C ASP A 88 5.60 4.95 4.26
N ALA A 89 4.92 3.91 4.75
CA ALA A 89 5.53 2.75 5.38
C ALA A 89 4.75 1.46 5.11
N CYS A 90 5.36 0.32 5.45
CA CYS A 90 4.71 -0.98 5.46
C CYS A 90 4.27 -1.37 6.88
N GLY A 91 3.24 -2.18 6.99
CA GLY A 91 2.78 -2.72 8.27
C GLY A 91 2.35 -4.17 8.14
N ALA A 92 2.45 -4.91 9.23
CA ALA A 92 2.03 -6.29 9.30
C ALA A 92 1.33 -6.59 10.62
N ILE A 93 0.42 -7.55 10.58
CA ILE A 93 -0.17 -8.20 11.75
C ILE A 93 0.16 -9.69 11.69
N ALA A 94 0.69 -10.22 12.76
CA ALA A 94 0.97 -11.64 12.94
C ALA A 94 0.08 -12.21 14.04
N ARG A 95 -0.21 -13.51 13.95
CA ARG A 95 -0.94 -14.26 14.95
C ARG A 95 -0.09 -15.39 15.50
N GLY A 96 0.04 -15.45 16.82
CA GLY A 96 0.73 -16.53 17.52
C GLY A 96 -0.09 -17.81 17.58
N ALA A 97 0.57 -18.92 17.91
CA ALA A 97 -0.09 -20.21 18.12
C ALA A 97 -1.09 -20.19 19.29
N ASP A 98 -0.87 -19.31 20.24
CA ASP A 98 -1.74 -19.02 21.39
C ASP A 98 -2.93 -18.11 21.07
N GLY A 99 -3.06 -17.67 19.80
CA GLY A 99 -4.12 -16.77 19.33
C GLY A 99 -3.87 -15.30 19.59
N ARG A 100 -2.76 -14.92 20.23
CA ARG A 100 -2.39 -13.51 20.40
C ARG A 100 -2.01 -12.88 19.08
N PHE A 101 -2.24 -11.56 18.98
CA PHE A 101 -1.84 -10.78 17.83
C PHE A 101 -0.66 -9.88 18.19
N GLY A 102 0.26 -9.73 17.23
CA GLY A 102 1.35 -8.78 17.26
C GLY A 102 1.34 -7.97 15.97
N TRP A 103 1.81 -6.75 16.01
CA TRP A 103 1.86 -5.88 14.85
C TRP A 103 3.09 -4.99 14.87
N ALA A 104 3.53 -4.58 13.70
CA ALA A 104 4.63 -3.66 13.57
C ALA A 104 4.57 -2.89 12.24
N ALA A 105 5.19 -1.71 12.24
CA ALA A 105 5.48 -0.95 11.04
C ALA A 105 6.98 -0.95 10.77
N ALA A 106 7.35 -0.93 9.50
CA ALA A 106 8.74 -0.83 9.06
C ALA A 106 8.82 -0.16 7.67
N PRO A 107 10.01 0.26 7.22
CA PRO A 107 10.18 0.79 5.88
C PRO A 107 9.86 -0.21 4.77
N SER A 108 10.14 -1.50 4.96
CA SER A 108 9.87 -2.56 4.00
C SER A 108 8.88 -3.61 4.52
N LEU A 109 8.24 -4.33 3.60
CA LEU A 109 7.27 -5.37 3.93
C LEU A 109 7.89 -6.50 4.76
N ALA A 110 9.06 -6.98 4.34
CA ALA A 110 9.76 -8.07 5.03
C ALA A 110 10.17 -7.71 6.46
N GLU A 111 10.61 -6.48 6.68
CA GLU A 111 10.93 -5.98 8.02
C GLU A 111 9.68 -5.83 8.89
N ALA A 112 8.56 -5.35 8.32
CA ALA A 112 7.30 -5.24 9.03
C ALA A 112 6.78 -6.62 9.46
N GLU A 113 6.82 -7.60 8.58
CA GLU A 113 6.43 -8.99 8.86
C GLU A 113 7.28 -9.59 9.98
N GLN A 114 8.61 -9.47 9.88
CA GLN A 114 9.52 -9.99 10.88
C GLN A 114 9.31 -9.30 12.24
N ALA A 115 9.15 -7.98 12.25
CA ALA A 115 8.91 -7.22 13.46
C ALA A 115 7.56 -7.56 14.10
N ALA A 116 6.50 -7.78 13.31
CA ALA A 116 5.20 -8.21 13.81
C ALA A 116 5.27 -9.58 14.49
N VAL A 117 5.97 -10.54 13.90
CA VAL A 117 6.23 -11.85 14.52
C VAL A 117 7.06 -11.70 15.80
N THR A 118 8.10 -10.88 15.77
CA THR A 118 8.96 -10.63 16.94
C THR A 118 8.18 -9.98 18.09
N SER A 119 7.22 -9.11 17.79
CA SER A 119 6.40 -8.44 18.81
C SER A 119 5.51 -9.37 19.62
N LEU A 120 5.26 -10.58 19.12
CA LEU A 120 4.55 -11.64 19.85
C LEU A 120 5.37 -12.26 20.98
N GLY A 121 6.71 -12.05 20.97
CA GLY A 121 7.60 -12.77 21.87
C GLY A 121 7.59 -14.27 21.61
N GLU A 122 7.80 -15.06 22.63
CA GLU A 122 7.64 -16.52 22.52
C GLU A 122 6.13 -16.85 22.37
N SER A 123 5.72 -17.25 21.18
CA SER A 123 4.39 -17.83 20.99
C SER A 123 4.39 -19.27 21.47
N ALA A 124 4.58 -19.44 22.79
CA ALA A 124 4.48 -20.76 23.41
C ALA A 124 3.07 -21.31 23.22
N PRO A 125 2.91 -22.61 22.96
CA PRO A 125 1.60 -23.22 22.97
C PRO A 125 0.96 -23.03 24.38
N PRO A 126 -0.36 -22.87 24.48
CA PRO A 126 -1.06 -22.59 25.73
C PRO A 126 -0.92 -23.72 26.78
N PHE A 127 -0.33 -24.83 26.40
CA PHE A 127 -0.09 -25.98 27.27
C PHE A 127 1.39 -26.28 27.37
N PRO A 128 1.88 -26.72 28.56
CA PRO A 128 3.26 -27.16 28.68
C PRO A 128 3.53 -28.27 27.68
N ASP A 129 4.73 -28.22 27.09
CA ASP A 129 5.19 -29.25 26.16
C ASP A 129 5.30 -30.61 26.89
N LEU A 130 4.39 -31.48 26.56
CA LEU A 130 4.42 -32.88 27.04
C LEU A 130 5.24 -33.81 26.13
N GLY A 131 6.17 -33.22 25.35
CA GLY A 131 7.14 -33.96 24.53
C GLY A 131 6.62 -34.38 23.15
N SER A 132 5.38 -34.06 22.78
CA SER A 132 4.80 -34.45 21.49
C SER A 132 4.26 -33.26 20.66
N ALA A 133 4.18 -32.07 21.25
CA ALA A 133 3.68 -30.87 20.57
C ALA A 133 4.85 -30.01 20.08
N GLN A 134 5.03 -29.92 18.79
CA GLN A 134 5.91 -28.91 18.18
C GLN A 134 5.28 -27.53 18.38
N PRO A 135 6.02 -26.53 18.90
CA PRO A 135 5.54 -25.17 18.92
C PRO A 135 5.19 -24.71 17.50
N ARG A 136 3.98 -24.27 17.27
CA ARG A 136 3.62 -23.70 15.96
C ARG A 136 4.19 -22.30 15.86
N ALA A 137 4.87 -22.03 14.75
CA ALA A 137 5.37 -20.70 14.46
C ALA A 137 4.20 -19.69 14.34
N ALA A 138 4.45 -18.47 14.74
CA ALA A 138 3.55 -17.37 14.44
C ALA A 138 3.41 -17.18 12.92
N GLN A 139 2.23 -16.78 12.49
CA GLN A 139 1.90 -16.57 11.08
C GLN A 139 1.52 -15.12 10.83
N VAL A 140 2.08 -14.53 9.78
CA VAL A 140 1.60 -13.25 9.28
C VAL A 140 0.21 -13.46 8.68
N VAL A 141 -0.78 -12.71 9.17
CA VAL A 141 -2.18 -12.82 8.75
C VAL A 141 -2.58 -11.72 7.78
N VAL A 142 -1.94 -10.57 7.87
CA VAL A 142 -2.04 -9.48 6.89
C VAL A 142 -0.76 -8.65 6.92
N ALA A 143 -0.31 -8.23 5.75
CA ALA A 143 0.79 -7.29 5.59
C ALA A 143 0.57 -6.49 4.30
N ASP A 144 0.82 -5.17 4.36
CA ASP A 144 0.68 -4.29 3.20
C ASP A 144 1.50 -3.01 3.37
N CYS A 145 1.72 -2.31 2.26
CA CYS A 145 2.51 -1.09 2.20
C CYS A 145 1.70 0.07 1.63
N THR A 146 1.92 1.26 2.15
CA THR A 146 1.46 2.49 1.51
C THR A 146 2.26 2.75 0.21
N ALA A 147 1.71 3.54 -0.72
CA ALA A 147 2.27 3.73 -2.05
C ALA A 147 3.72 4.28 -2.07
N ASN A 148 4.12 5.01 -1.03
CA ASN A 148 5.45 5.62 -0.94
C ASN A 148 6.42 4.85 -0.03
N ALA A 149 6.02 3.68 0.46
CA ALA A 149 6.90 2.84 1.25
C ALA A 149 8.07 2.32 0.39
N ILE A 150 9.23 2.17 1.00
CA ILE A 150 10.37 1.55 0.36
C ILE A 150 10.11 0.04 0.35
N GLY A 151 9.73 -0.48 -0.81
CA GLY A 151 9.46 -1.89 -1.02
C GLY A 151 10.73 -2.71 -1.23
#